data_42c917de4c75826f7f405218f62c7da8
#
_entry.id   42c917de4c75826f7f405218f62c7da8
#
_cell.length_a   1.000
_cell.length_b   1.000
_cell.length_c   1.000
_cell.angle_alpha   90.00
_cell.angle_beta   90.00
_cell.angle_gamma   90.00
#
_symmetry.space_group_name_H-M   'P 1'
#
loop_
_entity.id
_entity.type
_entity.pdbx_description
1 polymer ?
#
loop_
_entity_poly.entity_id
_entity_poly.type
_entity_poly.pdbx_seq_one_letter_code
_entity_poly.pdbx_strand_id
1 'polypeptide(L)'
;MVNYKQVEAMLSKHIVRPCGSYIVDDMDSIMWEGIFRKVANGGAPVQAGIVLNRMKAVIKYAMRRRRVERDDISLLRVKDVGKNPAQRKRVLSIQEIHHLISLIDSSKMARLNQILMKLIIFTGCRTSELTNARREHFDLDSCVWTVPGALSKNRNEFKRGLSGVSVALLREAMDMHSFDFVFVPVLSGRDVAVDRSVPKTAARDLMMRMGGEPWSCHDLRRTVRTNLSALGVAPHVAEKVLGHKLAGMLAIYDQYDYVREQIEAMNKLADYYMKPIDLQNEITS
;
A
#
# COMPACT_ATOMS: atom_id res chain seq x y z
N MET A 1 3.79 9.95 6.63
CA MET A 1 4.94 10.24 7.49
C MET A 1 5.86 9.02 7.48
N VAL A 2 7.13 9.17 7.11
CA VAL A 2 8.10 8.09 7.36
C VAL A 2 8.10 7.88 8.86
N ASN A 3 7.92 6.64 9.32
CA ASN A 3 7.94 6.34 10.73
C ASN A 3 9.35 6.63 11.26
N TYR A 4 9.55 7.83 11.84
CA TYR A 4 10.86 8.29 12.30
C TYR A 4 11.49 7.29 13.29
N LYS A 5 10.67 6.65 14.13
CA LYS A 5 11.14 5.61 15.08
C LYS A 5 11.78 4.42 14.37
N GLN A 6 11.24 3.99 13.23
CA GLN A 6 11.83 2.91 12.43
C GLN A 6 13.15 3.33 11.79
N VAL A 7 13.23 4.56 11.28
CA VAL A 7 14.48 5.09 10.71
C VAL A 7 15.53 5.25 11.80
N GLU A 8 15.15 5.80 12.96
CA GLU A 8 16.02 5.96 14.12
C GLU A 8 16.57 4.60 14.60
N ALA A 9 15.68 3.61 14.82
CA ALA A 9 16.09 2.27 15.22
C ALA A 9 17.05 1.62 14.18
N MET A 10 16.75 1.80 12.91
CA MET A 10 17.60 1.29 11.82
C MET A 10 18.99 1.95 11.82
N LEU A 11 19.05 3.28 11.89
CA LEU A 11 20.32 4.01 11.92
C LEU A 11 21.07 3.73 13.23
N SER A 12 20.39 3.66 14.37
CA SER A 12 20.99 3.26 15.64
C SER A 12 21.65 1.88 15.54
N LYS A 13 20.96 0.88 14.98
CA LYS A 13 21.47 -0.48 14.83
C LYS A 13 22.67 -0.57 13.88
N HIS A 14 22.58 0.09 12.72
CA HIS A 14 23.53 -0.16 11.62
C HIS A 14 24.61 0.92 11.48
N ILE A 15 24.44 2.09 12.09
CA ILE A 15 25.39 3.21 12.04
C ILE A 15 25.89 3.57 13.44
N VAL A 16 24.99 4.01 14.33
CA VAL A 16 25.42 4.57 15.62
C VAL A 16 26.15 3.54 16.47
N ARG A 17 25.64 2.32 16.60
CA ARG A 17 26.30 1.27 17.41
C ARG A 17 27.65 0.83 16.83
N PRO A 18 27.80 0.60 15.50
CA PRO A 18 29.09 0.16 14.94
C PRO A 18 30.14 1.24 14.82
N CYS A 19 29.76 2.50 14.61
CA CYS A 19 30.69 3.59 14.27
C CYS A 19 30.37 4.96 14.88
N GLY A 20 29.54 5.00 15.91
CA GLY A 20 29.15 6.28 16.54
C GLY A 20 30.27 7.01 17.27
N SER A 21 31.41 6.37 17.48
CA SER A 21 32.64 7.00 18.02
C SER A 21 33.49 7.66 16.94
N TYR A 22 33.22 7.44 15.65
CA TYR A 22 34.00 8.04 14.57
C TYR A 22 33.55 9.48 14.31
N ILE A 23 34.51 10.34 14.01
CA ILE A 23 34.25 11.69 13.53
C ILE A 23 33.85 11.58 12.05
N VAL A 24 32.69 12.10 11.69
CA VAL A 24 32.14 11.95 10.34
C VAL A 24 33.04 12.56 9.27
N ASP A 25 33.69 13.70 9.57
CA ASP A 25 34.59 14.38 8.64
C ASP A 25 35.90 13.63 8.40
N ASP A 26 36.28 12.68 9.26
CA ASP A 26 37.42 11.80 9.09
C ASP A 26 37.09 10.54 8.30
N MET A 27 35.80 10.27 8.03
CA MET A 27 35.34 9.06 7.35
C MET A 27 35.39 9.23 5.83
N ASP A 28 36.30 8.49 5.19
CA ASP A 28 36.37 8.40 3.73
C ASP A 28 35.31 7.41 3.15
N SER A 29 35.24 7.35 1.82
CA SER A 29 34.32 6.46 1.12
C SER A 29 34.57 4.97 1.40
N ILE A 30 35.80 4.56 1.65
CA ILE A 30 36.21 3.16 1.93
C ILE A 30 35.67 2.76 3.32
N MET A 31 35.82 3.64 4.31
CA MET A 31 35.29 3.41 5.65
C MET A 31 33.78 3.27 5.63
N TRP A 32 33.08 4.19 4.93
CA TRP A 32 31.63 4.09 4.73
C TRP A 32 31.22 2.81 4.02
N GLU A 33 31.90 2.44 2.94
CA GLU A 33 31.66 1.19 2.21
C GLU A 33 31.77 -0.03 3.13
N GLY A 34 32.81 -0.09 3.95
CA GLY A 34 33.05 -1.19 4.90
C GLY A 34 31.88 -1.38 5.88
N ILE A 35 31.26 -0.29 6.36
CA ILE A 35 30.10 -0.33 7.25
C ILE A 35 28.90 -0.96 6.54
N PHE A 36 28.56 -0.50 5.33
CA PHE A 36 27.41 -1.01 4.60
C PHE A 36 27.62 -2.43 4.09
N ARG A 37 28.84 -2.78 3.69
CA ARG A 37 29.19 -4.16 3.31
C ARG A 37 29.03 -5.16 4.47
N LYS A 38 29.32 -4.76 5.71
CA LYS A 38 29.03 -5.60 6.89
C LYS A 38 27.54 -5.93 7.00
N VAL A 39 26.66 -4.96 6.71
CA VAL A 39 25.20 -5.19 6.70
C VAL A 39 24.82 -6.14 5.58
N ALA A 40 25.37 -5.96 4.38
CA ALA A 40 25.08 -6.81 3.23
C ALA A 40 25.57 -8.25 3.43
N ASN A 41 26.79 -8.43 3.93
CA ASN A 41 27.41 -9.73 4.21
C ASN A 41 26.71 -10.48 5.37
N GLY A 42 26.06 -9.73 6.27
CA GLY A 42 25.17 -10.29 7.28
C GLY A 42 23.82 -10.81 6.74
N GLY A 43 23.69 -11.00 5.41
CA GLY A 43 22.50 -11.55 4.76
C GLY A 43 21.41 -10.51 4.41
N ALA A 44 21.70 -9.21 4.56
CA ALA A 44 20.71 -8.15 4.36
C ALA A 44 21.13 -7.10 3.28
N PRO A 45 21.45 -7.51 2.03
CA PRO A 45 21.98 -6.60 1.00
C PRO A 45 21.00 -5.48 0.61
N VAL A 46 19.68 -5.74 0.62
CA VAL A 46 18.66 -4.71 0.38
C VAL A 46 18.64 -3.68 1.53
N GLN A 47 18.78 -4.16 2.76
CA GLN A 47 18.84 -3.30 3.93
C GLN A 47 20.07 -2.38 3.89
N ALA A 48 21.22 -2.88 3.45
CA ALA A 48 22.44 -2.08 3.27
C ALA A 48 22.20 -0.88 2.33
N GLY A 49 21.56 -1.10 1.18
CA GLY A 49 21.18 -0.04 0.25
C GLY A 49 20.20 0.99 0.84
N ILE A 50 19.24 0.53 1.65
CA ILE A 50 18.29 1.42 2.34
C ILE A 50 19.02 2.28 3.37
N VAL A 51 19.90 1.67 4.19
CA VAL A 51 20.68 2.39 5.21
C VAL A 51 21.59 3.43 4.56
N LEU A 52 22.31 3.08 3.48
CA LEU A 52 23.12 4.01 2.71
C LEU A 52 22.30 5.25 2.27
N ASN A 53 21.14 5.03 1.62
CA ASN A 53 20.32 6.14 1.13
C ASN A 53 19.79 7.02 2.28
N ARG A 54 19.48 6.44 3.43
CA ARG A 54 19.05 7.20 4.62
C ARG A 54 20.22 7.99 5.22
N MET A 55 21.39 7.37 5.31
CA MET A 55 22.57 8.06 5.85
C MET A 55 23.02 9.21 4.93
N LYS A 56 22.99 9.04 3.61
CA LYS A 56 23.22 10.16 2.67
C LYS A 56 22.30 11.36 2.94
N ALA A 57 21.02 11.10 3.21
CA ALA A 57 20.08 12.17 3.53
C ALA A 57 20.43 12.88 4.86
N VAL A 58 20.94 12.12 5.85
CA VAL A 58 21.39 12.65 7.14
C VAL A 58 22.63 13.52 6.94
N ILE A 59 23.65 13.06 6.20
CA ILE A 59 24.86 13.85 5.92
C ILE A 59 24.52 15.13 5.17
N LYS A 60 23.72 15.07 4.12
CA LYS A 60 23.26 16.26 3.39
C LYS A 60 22.52 17.25 4.29
N TYR A 61 21.74 16.75 5.24
CA TYR A 61 21.08 17.63 6.21
C TYR A 61 22.07 18.28 7.15
N ALA A 62 23.08 17.53 7.68
CA ALA A 62 24.12 18.04 8.56
C ALA A 62 25.01 19.09 7.88
N MET A 63 25.39 18.85 6.62
CA MET A 63 26.14 19.80 5.80
C MET A 63 25.40 21.15 5.63
N ARG A 64 24.10 21.12 5.31
CA ARG A 64 23.28 22.35 5.23
C ARG A 64 23.26 23.14 6.54
N ARG A 65 23.52 22.47 7.65
CA ARG A 65 23.64 23.06 9.00
C ARG A 65 25.05 23.36 9.43
N ARG A 66 26.04 23.19 8.53
CA ARG A 66 27.48 23.39 8.80
C ARG A 66 27.98 22.60 10.00
N ARG A 67 27.44 21.37 10.18
CA ARG A 67 27.85 20.43 11.24
C ARG A 67 28.78 19.33 10.74
N VAL A 68 28.88 19.19 9.43
CA VAL A 68 29.73 18.24 8.71
C VAL A 68 30.19 18.95 7.45
N GLU A 69 31.46 18.81 7.11
CA GLU A 69 32.09 19.49 5.96
C GLU A 69 32.28 18.53 4.77
N ARG A 70 32.46 17.22 5.03
CA ARG A 70 32.72 16.20 4.00
C ARG A 70 31.49 15.36 3.68
N ASP A 71 31.33 15.01 2.39
CA ASP A 71 30.23 14.15 1.88
C ASP A 71 30.76 12.97 1.07
N ASP A 72 31.78 12.28 1.58
CA ASP A 72 32.39 11.13 0.89
C ASP A 72 31.41 9.96 0.72
N ILE A 73 30.40 9.88 1.59
CA ILE A 73 29.33 8.89 1.47
C ILE A 73 28.51 9.05 0.17
N SER A 74 28.43 10.25 -0.39
CA SER A 74 27.71 10.51 -1.65
C SER A 74 28.37 9.86 -2.87
N LEU A 75 29.66 9.51 -2.80
CA LEU A 75 30.38 8.79 -3.83
C LEU A 75 29.88 7.33 -3.99
N LEU A 76 29.39 6.71 -2.92
CA LEU A 76 28.92 5.33 -2.95
C LEU A 76 27.55 5.22 -3.67
N ARG A 77 27.37 4.16 -4.41
CA ARG A 77 26.11 3.75 -5.01
C ARG A 77 25.56 2.52 -4.30
N VAL A 78 24.27 2.29 -4.35
CA VAL A 78 23.65 1.11 -3.74
C VAL A 78 24.28 -0.19 -4.24
N LYS A 79 24.66 -0.26 -5.54
CA LYS A 79 25.30 -1.43 -6.14
C LYS A 79 26.70 -1.74 -5.56
N ASP A 80 27.37 -0.75 -4.97
CA ASP A 80 28.71 -0.90 -4.41
C ASP A 80 28.64 -1.59 -3.04
N VAL A 81 27.52 -1.48 -2.33
CA VAL A 81 27.37 -1.93 -0.93
C VAL A 81 26.22 -2.93 -0.72
N GLY A 82 25.34 -3.10 -1.70
CA GLY A 82 24.18 -3.97 -1.54
C GLY A 82 23.32 -4.05 -2.78
N LYS A 83 22.01 -4.19 -2.60
CA LYS A 83 21.05 -4.34 -3.69
C LYS A 83 19.88 -3.39 -3.52
N ASN A 84 19.34 -2.91 -4.64
CA ASN A 84 18.05 -2.25 -4.63
C ASN A 84 16.92 -3.27 -4.34
N PRO A 85 15.84 -2.87 -3.67
CA PRO A 85 14.66 -3.72 -3.56
C PRO A 85 14.19 -4.16 -4.95
N ALA A 86 13.96 -5.44 -5.14
CA ALA A 86 13.37 -5.94 -6.37
C ALA A 86 11.95 -5.37 -6.52
N GLN A 87 11.64 -4.83 -7.69
CA GLN A 87 10.28 -4.43 -8.01
C GLN A 87 9.44 -5.69 -8.24
N ARG A 88 8.50 -5.95 -7.34
CA ARG A 88 7.48 -6.97 -7.58
C ARG A 88 6.61 -6.53 -8.76
N LYS A 89 6.46 -7.41 -9.74
CA LYS A 89 5.64 -7.16 -10.95
C LYS A 89 4.43 -8.09 -11.02
N ARG A 90 4.07 -8.75 -9.91
CA ARG A 90 2.99 -9.72 -9.88
C ARG A 90 1.65 -9.04 -10.15
N VAL A 91 0.90 -9.62 -11.09
CA VAL A 91 -0.51 -9.37 -11.38
C VAL A 91 -1.19 -10.71 -11.22
N LEU A 92 -2.27 -10.78 -10.46
CA LEU A 92 -3.04 -11.99 -10.26
C LEU A 92 -3.90 -12.27 -11.51
N SER A 93 -3.98 -13.53 -11.90
CA SER A 93 -4.91 -13.97 -12.94
C SER A 93 -6.36 -13.92 -12.42
N ILE A 94 -7.32 -14.02 -13.33
CA ILE A 94 -8.73 -14.04 -12.92
C ILE A 94 -9.07 -15.28 -12.10
N GLN A 95 -8.45 -16.43 -12.42
CA GLN A 95 -8.60 -17.67 -11.67
C GLN A 95 -8.06 -17.52 -10.25
N GLU A 96 -6.94 -16.82 -10.06
CA GLU A 96 -6.41 -16.51 -8.73
C GLU A 96 -7.33 -15.57 -7.95
N ILE A 97 -7.97 -14.59 -8.61
CA ILE A 97 -8.95 -13.71 -7.95
C ILE A 97 -10.19 -14.48 -7.52
N HIS A 98 -10.74 -15.36 -8.37
CA HIS A 98 -11.88 -16.21 -8.01
C HIS A 98 -11.55 -17.16 -6.86
N HIS A 99 -10.38 -17.82 -6.94
CA HIS A 99 -9.92 -18.69 -5.87
C HIS A 99 -9.77 -17.92 -4.55
N LEU A 100 -9.21 -16.71 -4.59
CA LEU A 100 -9.04 -15.86 -3.42
C LEU A 100 -10.38 -15.46 -2.81
N ILE A 101 -11.36 -15.06 -3.62
CA ILE A 101 -12.72 -14.74 -3.14
C ILE A 101 -13.36 -15.97 -2.48
N SER A 102 -13.26 -17.14 -3.12
CA SER A 102 -13.77 -18.41 -2.57
C SER A 102 -13.10 -18.80 -1.25
N LEU A 103 -11.77 -18.63 -1.15
CA LEU A 103 -11.03 -18.85 0.10
C LEU A 103 -11.49 -17.91 1.22
N ILE A 104 -11.75 -16.64 0.90
CA ILE A 104 -12.28 -15.69 1.88
C ILE A 104 -13.65 -16.13 2.36
N ASP A 105 -14.54 -16.51 1.44
CA ASP A 105 -15.92 -16.91 1.77
C ASP A 105 -15.99 -18.19 2.59
N SER A 106 -15.14 -19.18 2.29
CA SER A 106 -15.07 -20.44 3.03
C SER A 106 -14.25 -20.38 4.32
N SER A 107 -13.56 -19.24 4.56
CA SER A 107 -12.69 -19.09 5.73
C SER A 107 -13.47 -18.99 7.04
N LYS A 108 -12.83 -19.39 8.14
CA LYS A 108 -13.36 -19.17 9.51
C LYS A 108 -13.09 -17.76 10.06
N MET A 109 -12.73 -16.82 9.19
CA MET A 109 -12.55 -15.43 9.61
C MET A 109 -13.89 -14.80 10.03
N ALA A 110 -13.84 -13.88 10.99
CA ALA A 110 -15.00 -13.04 11.29
C ALA A 110 -15.50 -12.34 10.02
N ARG A 111 -16.81 -12.22 9.87
CA ARG A 111 -17.44 -11.66 8.66
C ARG A 111 -16.90 -10.27 8.31
N LEU A 112 -16.69 -9.41 9.29
CA LEU A 112 -16.10 -8.09 9.09
C LEU A 112 -14.70 -8.15 8.45
N ASN A 113 -13.89 -9.15 8.79
CA ASN A 113 -12.59 -9.38 8.19
C ASN A 113 -12.70 -9.93 6.76
N GLN A 114 -13.69 -10.78 6.48
CA GLN A 114 -13.98 -11.24 5.12
C GLN A 114 -14.36 -10.06 4.22
N ILE A 115 -15.23 -9.17 4.71
CA ILE A 115 -15.63 -7.95 3.99
C ILE A 115 -14.43 -7.04 3.75
N LEU A 116 -13.57 -6.80 4.75
CA LEU A 116 -12.34 -6.02 4.60
C LEU A 116 -11.47 -6.54 3.45
N MET A 117 -11.24 -7.86 3.41
CA MET A 117 -10.42 -8.49 2.38
C MET A 117 -11.04 -8.39 1.00
N LYS A 118 -12.36 -8.62 0.87
CA LYS A 118 -13.09 -8.45 -0.39
C LYS A 118 -13.02 -7.01 -0.90
N LEU A 119 -13.21 -6.03 -0.03
CA LEU A 119 -13.11 -4.62 -0.43
C LEU A 119 -11.72 -4.23 -0.93
N ILE A 120 -10.63 -4.81 -0.39
CA ILE A 120 -9.29 -4.61 -0.93
C ILE A 120 -9.19 -5.17 -2.36
N ILE A 121 -9.82 -6.32 -2.64
CA ILE A 121 -9.85 -6.92 -3.98
C ILE A 121 -10.64 -6.04 -4.95
N PHE A 122 -11.86 -5.65 -4.57
CA PHE A 122 -12.77 -4.91 -5.46
C PHE A 122 -12.38 -3.44 -5.65
N THR A 123 -11.70 -2.81 -4.70
CA THR A 123 -11.35 -1.37 -4.80
C THR A 123 -9.90 -1.10 -5.18
N GLY A 124 -9.00 -2.06 -4.97
CA GLY A 124 -7.56 -1.83 -5.11
C GLY A 124 -7.03 -0.71 -4.21
N CYS A 125 -7.74 -0.34 -3.16
CA CYS A 125 -7.36 0.73 -2.24
C CYS A 125 -6.06 0.40 -1.49
N ARG A 126 -5.43 1.40 -0.90
CA ARG A 126 -4.36 1.11 0.08
C ARG A 126 -4.98 0.58 1.36
N THR A 127 -4.40 -0.47 1.90
CA THR A 127 -4.89 -1.10 3.15
C THR A 127 -5.10 -0.07 4.26
N SER A 128 -4.18 0.90 4.40
CA SER A 128 -4.29 1.93 5.42
C SER A 128 -5.43 2.92 5.18
N GLU A 129 -5.87 3.12 3.95
CA GLU A 129 -7.03 3.95 3.63
C GLU A 129 -8.29 3.29 4.18
N LEU A 130 -8.45 1.98 3.93
CA LEU A 130 -9.64 1.22 4.32
C LEU A 130 -9.66 0.89 5.82
N THR A 131 -8.54 0.44 6.40
CA THR A 131 -8.48 0.09 7.83
C THR A 131 -8.66 1.29 8.77
N ASN A 132 -8.49 2.52 8.29
CA ASN A 132 -8.73 3.75 9.04
C ASN A 132 -9.96 4.52 8.52
N ALA A 133 -10.77 3.89 7.66
CA ALA A 133 -11.96 4.53 7.14
C ALA A 133 -13.04 4.66 8.21
N ARG A 134 -13.69 5.84 8.26
CA ARG A 134 -14.84 6.13 9.11
C ARG A 134 -16.10 6.15 8.28
N ARG A 135 -17.26 5.99 8.92
CA ARG A 135 -18.57 6.03 8.25
C ARG A 135 -18.78 7.33 7.47
N GLU A 136 -18.43 8.46 8.06
CA GLU A 136 -18.52 9.79 7.46
C GLU A 136 -17.77 9.97 6.15
N HIS A 137 -16.81 9.08 5.84
CA HIS A 137 -16.05 9.13 4.60
C HIS A 137 -16.83 8.58 3.39
N PHE A 138 -17.97 7.93 3.63
CA PHE A 138 -18.73 7.22 2.58
C PHE A 138 -20.09 7.86 2.36
N ASP A 139 -20.34 8.25 1.13
CA ASP A 139 -21.67 8.51 0.59
C ASP A 139 -22.08 7.28 -0.25
N LEU A 140 -22.79 6.34 0.40
CA LEU A 140 -23.13 5.06 -0.21
C LEU A 140 -24.28 5.20 -1.22
N ASP A 141 -25.08 6.25 -1.13
CA ASP A 141 -26.16 6.50 -2.08
C ASP A 141 -25.63 7.06 -3.40
N SER A 142 -24.61 7.92 -3.32
CA SER A 142 -23.87 8.41 -4.49
C SER A 142 -22.75 7.45 -4.93
N CYS A 143 -22.53 6.32 -4.27
CA CYS A 143 -21.45 5.37 -4.53
C CYS A 143 -20.05 6.01 -4.45
N VAL A 144 -19.81 6.90 -3.48
CA VAL A 144 -18.56 7.66 -3.35
C VAL A 144 -17.86 7.38 -2.01
N TRP A 145 -16.57 7.18 -2.07
CA TRP A 145 -15.69 7.19 -0.91
C TRP A 145 -14.75 8.39 -0.98
N THR A 146 -14.93 9.37 -0.12
CA THR A 146 -14.01 10.48 0.07
C THR A 146 -12.89 10.04 1.00
N VAL A 147 -11.67 9.92 0.47
CA VAL A 147 -10.48 9.56 1.24
C VAL A 147 -9.81 10.82 1.75
N PRO A 148 -9.83 11.11 3.08
CA PRO A 148 -9.25 12.31 3.62
C PRO A 148 -7.74 12.40 3.37
N GLY A 149 -7.21 13.61 3.24
CA GLY A 149 -5.78 13.84 3.04
C GLY A 149 -4.89 13.21 4.12
N ALA A 150 -5.39 13.11 5.36
CA ALA A 150 -4.67 12.46 6.47
C ALA A 150 -4.44 10.95 6.22
N LEU A 151 -5.32 10.29 5.51
CA LEU A 151 -5.22 8.86 5.14
C LEU A 151 -4.49 8.66 3.80
N SER A 152 -4.47 9.67 2.96
CA SER A 152 -3.83 9.61 1.64
C SER A 152 -2.30 9.68 1.74
N LYS A 153 -1.60 8.88 0.92
CA LYS A 153 -0.13 8.92 0.84
C LYS A 153 0.40 10.30 0.44
N ASN A 154 -0.34 11.01 -0.41
CA ASN A 154 0.04 12.30 -0.95
C ASN A 154 -0.48 13.49 -0.12
N ARG A 155 -1.16 13.21 1.01
CA ARG A 155 -1.79 14.19 1.90
C ARG A 155 -2.86 15.07 1.22
N ASN A 156 -3.33 14.70 0.05
CA ASN A 156 -4.46 15.34 -0.61
C ASN A 156 -5.70 14.46 -0.43
N GLU A 157 -6.81 15.09 -0.16
CA GLU A 157 -8.12 14.45 -0.24
C GLU A 157 -8.40 14.06 -1.69
N PHE A 158 -9.13 12.97 -1.90
CA PHE A 158 -9.62 12.56 -3.20
C PHE A 158 -10.88 11.71 -3.08
N LYS A 159 -11.71 11.72 -4.13
CA LYS A 159 -12.90 10.90 -4.24
C LYS A 159 -12.60 9.62 -5.02
N ARG A 160 -13.18 8.53 -4.54
CA ARG A 160 -13.14 7.22 -5.21
C ARG A 160 -14.55 6.74 -5.49
N GLY A 161 -14.87 6.45 -6.76
CA GLY A 161 -16.08 5.77 -7.17
C GLY A 161 -16.09 4.32 -6.69
N LEU A 162 -17.22 3.84 -6.20
CA LEU A 162 -17.44 2.49 -5.70
C LEU A 162 -18.36 1.72 -6.65
N SER A 163 -18.09 0.42 -6.82
CA SER A 163 -19.04 -0.48 -7.46
C SER A 163 -20.21 -0.80 -6.55
N GLY A 164 -21.35 -1.22 -7.12
CA GLY A 164 -22.51 -1.71 -6.35
C GLY A 164 -22.14 -2.85 -5.39
N VAL A 165 -21.24 -3.76 -5.79
CA VAL A 165 -20.71 -4.82 -4.92
C VAL A 165 -19.98 -4.25 -3.72
N SER A 166 -19.14 -3.24 -3.92
CA SER A 166 -18.41 -2.57 -2.83
C SER A 166 -19.37 -1.84 -1.89
N VAL A 167 -20.39 -1.19 -2.42
CA VAL A 167 -21.43 -0.50 -1.64
C VAL A 167 -22.20 -1.50 -0.77
N ALA A 168 -22.62 -2.63 -1.34
CA ALA A 168 -23.33 -3.69 -0.59
C ALA A 168 -22.47 -4.22 0.56
N LEU A 169 -21.20 -4.49 0.32
CA LEU A 169 -20.26 -4.94 1.35
C LEU A 169 -20.02 -3.89 2.45
N LEU A 170 -19.98 -2.61 2.09
CA LEU A 170 -19.83 -1.52 3.06
C LEU A 170 -21.10 -1.34 3.91
N ARG A 171 -22.28 -1.43 3.31
CA ARG A 171 -23.56 -1.41 4.07
C ARG A 171 -23.59 -2.55 5.07
N GLU A 172 -23.31 -3.79 4.64
CA GLU A 172 -23.21 -4.95 5.53
C GLU A 172 -22.24 -4.71 6.69
N ALA A 173 -21.02 -4.22 6.41
CA ALA A 173 -20.04 -3.93 7.45
C ALA A 173 -20.51 -2.87 8.45
N MET A 174 -21.18 -1.83 7.96
CA MET A 174 -21.71 -0.76 8.79
C MET A 174 -22.92 -1.21 9.63
N ASP A 175 -23.73 -2.15 9.16
CA ASP A 175 -24.86 -2.69 9.90
C ASP A 175 -24.45 -3.62 11.05
N MET A 176 -23.21 -4.13 11.03
CA MET A 176 -22.72 -5.04 12.08
C MET A 176 -22.41 -4.36 13.42
N HIS A 177 -22.27 -3.04 13.47
CA HIS A 177 -21.95 -2.26 14.69
C HIS A 177 -22.21 -0.77 14.47
N SER A 178 -22.24 0.01 15.57
CA SER A 178 -22.49 1.46 15.54
C SER A 178 -21.24 2.34 15.73
N PHE A 179 -20.04 1.78 15.68
CA PHE A 179 -18.78 2.52 15.84
C PHE A 179 -18.50 3.45 14.66
N ASP A 180 -17.70 4.49 14.86
CA ASP A 180 -17.28 5.43 13.83
C ASP A 180 -16.40 4.78 12.76
N PHE A 181 -15.44 3.94 13.18
CA PHE A 181 -14.63 3.17 12.23
C PHE A 181 -15.47 2.07 11.59
N VAL A 182 -15.41 1.95 10.26
CA VAL A 182 -16.11 0.87 9.51
C VAL A 182 -15.50 -0.50 9.82
N PHE A 183 -14.18 -0.55 10.02
CA PHE A 183 -13.46 -1.77 10.38
C PHE A 183 -12.81 -1.63 11.74
N VAL A 184 -13.25 -2.45 12.68
CA VAL A 184 -12.78 -2.50 14.06
C VAL A 184 -12.14 -3.85 14.36
N PRO A 185 -11.22 -3.94 15.35
CA PRO A 185 -10.64 -5.22 15.74
C PRO A 185 -11.71 -6.17 16.28
N VAL A 186 -11.80 -7.36 15.69
CA VAL A 186 -12.64 -8.46 16.19
C VAL A 186 -11.79 -9.33 17.11
N LEU A 187 -12.16 -9.43 18.37
CA LEU A 187 -11.48 -10.26 19.36
C LEU A 187 -12.08 -11.67 19.34
N SER A 188 -11.23 -12.70 19.22
CA SER A 188 -11.66 -14.10 19.27
C SER A 188 -12.43 -14.39 20.56
N GLY A 189 -13.69 -14.84 20.43
CA GLY A 189 -14.53 -15.28 21.56
C GLY A 189 -15.17 -14.16 22.40
N ARG A 190 -15.12 -12.91 21.96
CA ARG A 190 -15.85 -11.80 22.59
C ARG A 190 -16.43 -10.90 21.51
N ASP A 191 -17.71 -10.62 21.59
CA ASP A 191 -18.41 -9.65 20.74
C ASP A 191 -18.04 -8.18 21.05
N VAL A 192 -16.96 -7.95 21.77
CA VAL A 192 -16.54 -6.62 22.19
C VAL A 192 -15.51 -6.09 21.20
N ALA A 193 -16.01 -5.46 20.17
CA ALA A 193 -15.22 -4.55 19.34
C ALA A 193 -14.99 -3.24 20.12
N VAL A 194 -13.81 -2.66 19.95
CA VAL A 194 -13.47 -1.34 20.49
C VAL A 194 -13.42 -0.38 19.30
N ASP A 195 -14.00 0.81 19.43
CA ASP A 195 -13.99 1.83 18.38
C ASP A 195 -12.57 2.36 18.15
N ARG A 196 -11.80 1.59 17.46
CA ARG A 196 -10.44 1.93 16.98
C ARG A 196 -10.17 1.30 15.63
N SER A 197 -9.29 1.92 14.86
CA SER A 197 -8.87 1.36 13.57
C SER A 197 -8.19 0.00 13.71
N VAL A 198 -8.40 -0.84 12.71
CA VAL A 198 -7.67 -2.12 12.56
C VAL A 198 -6.19 -1.84 12.29
N PRO A 199 -5.24 -2.60 12.87
CA PRO A 199 -3.82 -2.43 12.60
C PRO A 199 -3.49 -2.50 11.10
N LYS A 200 -2.54 -1.70 10.65
CA LYS A 200 -2.10 -1.69 9.23
C LYS A 200 -1.65 -3.06 8.71
N THR A 201 -1.22 -3.94 9.62
CA THR A 201 -0.78 -5.29 9.28
C THR A 201 -1.92 -6.28 9.16
N ALA A 202 -3.13 -5.95 9.64
CA ALA A 202 -4.24 -6.91 9.74
C ALA A 202 -4.55 -7.60 8.39
N ALA A 203 -4.67 -6.83 7.30
CA ALA A 203 -4.92 -7.44 6.00
C ALA A 203 -3.79 -8.38 5.57
N ARG A 204 -2.51 -8.02 5.83
CA ARG A 204 -1.37 -8.89 5.59
C ARG A 204 -1.44 -10.15 6.45
N ASP A 205 -1.75 -10.00 7.73
CA ASP A 205 -1.80 -11.12 8.67
C ASP A 205 -2.97 -12.06 8.33
N LEU A 206 -4.11 -11.52 7.87
CA LEU A 206 -5.22 -12.29 7.34
C LEU A 206 -4.84 -13.06 6.08
N MET A 207 -4.13 -12.40 5.14
CA MET A 207 -3.63 -13.04 3.92
C MET A 207 -2.69 -14.20 4.23
N MET A 208 -1.75 -14.02 5.15
CA MET A 208 -0.81 -15.08 5.52
C MET A 208 -1.50 -16.31 6.15
N ARG A 209 -2.62 -16.10 6.83
CA ARG A 209 -3.42 -17.19 7.40
C ARG A 209 -4.21 -17.99 6.35
N MET A 210 -4.55 -17.38 5.23
CA MET A 210 -5.27 -18.05 4.15
C MET A 210 -4.38 -19.02 3.36
N GLY A 211 -3.07 -18.90 3.44
CA GLY A 211 -2.14 -19.71 2.64
C GLY A 211 -2.18 -19.34 1.15
N GLY A 212 -1.58 -20.17 0.32
CA GLY A 212 -1.55 -20.03 -1.14
C GLY A 212 -0.27 -19.37 -1.66
N GLU A 213 -0.26 -19.07 -2.96
CA GLU A 213 0.85 -18.41 -3.64
C GLU A 213 1.14 -17.01 -3.04
N PRO A 214 2.42 -16.63 -2.87
CA PRO A 214 2.78 -15.38 -2.20
C PRO A 214 2.39 -14.15 -3.02
N TRP A 215 1.36 -13.46 -2.57
CA TRP A 215 0.90 -12.17 -3.08
C TRP A 215 0.79 -11.14 -1.94
N SER A 216 0.56 -9.90 -2.26
CA SER A 216 0.42 -8.80 -1.29
C SER A 216 -0.75 -7.89 -1.66
N CYS A 217 -1.28 -7.12 -0.71
CA CYS A 217 -2.30 -6.10 -1.02
C CYS A 217 -1.84 -5.12 -2.11
N HIS A 218 -0.53 -4.91 -2.24
CA HIS A 218 0.00 -4.07 -3.31
C HIS A 218 -0.07 -4.76 -4.68
N ASP A 219 0.05 -6.08 -4.73
CA ASP A 219 -0.13 -6.86 -5.95
C ASP A 219 -1.60 -6.88 -6.37
N LEU A 220 -2.56 -6.98 -5.43
CA LEU A 220 -3.99 -6.79 -5.71
C LEU A 220 -4.28 -5.41 -6.32
N ARG A 221 -3.70 -4.37 -5.74
CA ARG A 221 -3.85 -3.02 -6.29
C ARG A 221 -3.27 -2.89 -7.71
N ARG A 222 -2.16 -3.54 -7.99
CA ARG A 222 -1.58 -3.63 -9.34
C ARG A 222 -2.50 -4.42 -10.28
N THR A 223 -3.09 -5.51 -9.79
CA THR A 223 -4.06 -6.32 -10.53
C THR A 223 -5.28 -5.49 -10.92
N VAL A 224 -5.87 -4.76 -9.97
CA VAL A 224 -6.98 -3.82 -10.26
C VAL A 224 -6.57 -2.83 -11.35
N ARG A 225 -5.38 -2.19 -11.23
CA ARG A 225 -4.90 -1.23 -12.25
C ARG A 225 -4.75 -1.85 -13.63
N THR A 226 -4.21 -3.06 -13.70
CA THR A 226 -4.00 -3.79 -14.96
C THR A 226 -5.34 -4.19 -15.57
N ASN A 227 -6.25 -4.74 -14.77
CA ASN A 227 -7.56 -5.19 -15.26
C ASN A 227 -8.44 -4.01 -15.70
N LEU A 228 -8.40 -2.85 -15.03
CA LEU A 228 -9.08 -1.66 -15.51
C LEU A 228 -8.59 -1.26 -16.92
N SER A 229 -7.28 -1.35 -17.19
CA SER A 229 -6.73 -1.11 -18.52
C SER A 229 -7.20 -2.15 -19.54
N ALA A 230 -7.21 -3.44 -19.18
CA ALA A 230 -7.70 -4.52 -20.03
C ALA A 230 -9.20 -4.38 -20.38
N LEU A 231 -9.97 -3.83 -19.46
CA LEU A 231 -11.40 -3.52 -19.63
C LEU A 231 -11.66 -2.20 -20.38
N GLY A 232 -10.63 -1.58 -20.95
CA GLY A 232 -10.74 -0.36 -21.76
C GLY A 232 -10.98 0.92 -20.96
N VAL A 233 -10.72 0.91 -19.65
CA VAL A 233 -10.85 2.12 -18.82
C VAL A 233 -9.72 3.09 -19.15
N ALA A 234 -10.08 4.36 -19.38
CA ALA A 234 -9.12 5.41 -19.68
C ALA A 234 -8.05 5.54 -18.57
N PRO A 235 -6.75 5.69 -18.90
CA PRO A 235 -5.68 5.69 -17.91
C PRO A 235 -5.87 6.71 -16.78
N HIS A 236 -6.32 7.92 -17.08
CA HIS A 236 -6.55 8.96 -16.07
C HIS A 236 -7.65 8.57 -15.06
N VAL A 237 -8.74 7.92 -15.52
CA VAL A 237 -9.80 7.39 -14.64
C VAL A 237 -9.24 6.31 -13.73
N ALA A 238 -8.48 5.35 -14.27
CA ALA A 238 -7.86 4.29 -13.49
C ALA A 238 -6.85 4.83 -12.45
N GLU A 239 -6.11 5.89 -12.76
CA GLU A 239 -5.23 6.56 -11.79
C GLU A 239 -6.03 7.26 -10.67
N LYS A 240 -7.15 7.93 -11.02
CA LYS A 240 -8.04 8.57 -10.03
C LYS A 240 -8.68 7.53 -9.09
N VAL A 241 -9.19 6.40 -9.61
CA VAL A 241 -9.68 5.26 -8.79
C VAL A 241 -8.66 4.86 -7.74
N LEU A 242 -7.39 4.75 -8.12
CA LEU A 242 -6.34 4.37 -7.19
C LEU A 242 -5.85 5.52 -6.29
N GLY A 243 -6.32 6.75 -6.46
CA GLY A 243 -5.83 7.92 -5.73
C GLY A 243 -4.37 8.22 -6.03
N HIS A 244 -3.96 8.06 -7.29
CA HIS A 244 -2.69 8.52 -7.80
C HIS A 244 -2.82 9.95 -8.31
N LYS A 245 -1.76 10.74 -8.20
CA LYS A 245 -1.66 12.00 -8.92
C LYS A 245 -1.44 11.73 -10.40
N LEU A 246 -2.17 12.44 -11.25
CA LEU A 246 -1.86 12.46 -12.66
C LEU A 246 -0.45 13.01 -12.88
N ALA A 247 0.21 12.63 -13.95
CA ALA A 247 1.57 13.07 -14.23
C ALA A 247 1.59 14.21 -15.27
N GLY A 248 2.66 15.00 -15.28
CA GLY A 248 2.89 16.04 -16.28
C GLY A 248 1.84 17.15 -16.27
N MET A 249 1.48 17.65 -17.45
CA MET A 249 0.51 18.74 -17.64
C MET A 249 -0.86 18.44 -17.08
N LEU A 250 -1.32 17.18 -17.17
CA LEU A 250 -2.62 16.76 -16.60
C LEU A 250 -2.70 17.00 -15.11
N ALA A 251 -1.61 16.89 -14.36
CA ALA A 251 -1.59 17.16 -12.93
C ALA A 251 -1.93 18.61 -12.57
N ILE A 252 -1.69 19.55 -13.48
CA ILE A 252 -1.87 20.98 -13.28
C ILE A 252 -3.25 21.44 -13.73
N TYR A 253 -3.70 20.98 -14.88
CA TYR A 253 -4.91 21.51 -15.53
C TYR A 253 -6.15 20.66 -15.30
N ASP A 254 -6.01 19.34 -15.07
CA ASP A 254 -7.13 18.43 -14.90
C ASP A 254 -7.49 18.27 -13.42
N GLN A 255 -8.40 19.13 -12.95
CA GLN A 255 -8.93 19.13 -11.58
C GLN A 255 -10.21 18.28 -11.44
N TYR A 256 -10.72 17.72 -12.53
CA TYR A 256 -11.94 16.93 -12.49
C TYR A 256 -11.72 15.57 -11.81
N ASP A 257 -12.68 15.15 -10.98
CA ASP A 257 -12.54 13.91 -10.19
C ASP A 257 -12.96 12.64 -10.94
N TYR A 258 -13.67 12.76 -12.05
CA TYR A 258 -14.16 11.62 -12.86
C TYR A 258 -14.97 10.60 -12.04
N VAL A 259 -15.76 11.04 -11.06
CA VAL A 259 -16.47 10.14 -10.13
C VAL A 259 -17.43 9.22 -10.86
N ARG A 260 -18.17 9.72 -11.84
CA ARG A 260 -19.12 8.91 -12.64
C ARG A 260 -18.38 7.83 -13.42
N GLU A 261 -17.34 8.21 -14.12
CA GLU A 261 -16.49 7.31 -14.90
C GLU A 261 -15.77 6.28 -14.01
N GLN A 262 -15.39 6.68 -12.80
CA GLN A 262 -14.82 5.77 -11.81
C GLN A 262 -15.85 4.72 -11.39
N ILE A 263 -17.12 5.10 -11.09
CA ILE A 263 -18.19 4.18 -10.70
C ILE A 263 -18.46 3.18 -11.85
N GLU A 264 -18.58 3.66 -13.08
CA GLU A 264 -18.77 2.81 -14.26
C GLU A 264 -17.58 1.82 -14.42
N ALA A 265 -16.35 2.29 -14.27
CA ALA A 265 -15.14 1.46 -14.34
C ALA A 265 -15.10 0.39 -13.23
N MET A 266 -15.50 0.76 -12.01
CA MET A 266 -15.51 -0.16 -10.89
C MET A 266 -16.64 -1.19 -10.97
N ASN A 267 -17.78 -0.84 -11.56
CA ASN A 267 -18.82 -1.82 -11.87
C ASN A 267 -18.36 -2.82 -12.93
N LYS A 268 -17.75 -2.37 -14.02
CA LYS A 268 -17.12 -3.26 -15.03
C LYS A 268 -16.10 -4.22 -14.41
N LEU A 269 -15.27 -3.73 -13.49
CA LEU A 269 -14.29 -4.55 -12.79
C LEU A 269 -14.97 -5.57 -11.88
N ALA A 270 -15.99 -5.16 -11.11
CA ALA A 270 -16.74 -6.05 -10.23
C ALA A 270 -17.46 -7.14 -11.02
N ASP A 271 -18.10 -6.80 -12.12
CA ASP A 271 -18.75 -7.76 -13.03
C ASP A 271 -17.71 -8.76 -13.57
N TYR A 272 -16.53 -8.28 -13.99
CA TYR A 272 -15.45 -9.14 -14.46
C TYR A 272 -14.98 -10.12 -13.38
N TYR A 273 -14.88 -9.69 -12.13
CA TYR A 273 -14.47 -10.53 -11.00
C TYR A 273 -15.55 -11.49 -10.50
N MET A 274 -16.82 -11.21 -10.80
CA MET A 274 -17.96 -12.05 -10.37
C MET A 274 -18.46 -13.01 -11.42
N LYS A 275 -18.05 -12.85 -12.69
CA LYS A 275 -18.48 -13.75 -13.78
C LYS A 275 -17.87 -15.15 -13.58
N PRO A 276 -18.64 -16.23 -13.81
CA PRO A 276 -18.10 -17.58 -13.89
C PRO A 276 -16.98 -17.70 -14.93
N ILE A 277 -15.99 -18.55 -14.66
CA ILE A 277 -14.79 -18.73 -15.51
C ILE A 277 -15.16 -19.15 -16.93
N ASP A 278 -16.21 -19.95 -17.09
CA ASP A 278 -16.63 -20.48 -18.38
C ASP A 278 -17.13 -19.43 -19.39
N LEU A 279 -17.53 -18.24 -18.90
CA LEU A 279 -18.03 -17.13 -19.73
C LEU A 279 -16.98 -16.06 -20.06
N GLN A 280 -15.73 -16.24 -19.61
CA GLN A 280 -14.68 -15.23 -19.78
C GLN A 280 -13.82 -15.43 -21.04
N ASN A 281 -13.84 -16.61 -21.62
CA ASN A 281 -13.05 -16.93 -22.83
C ASN A 281 -13.53 -16.17 -24.10
N GLU A 282 -14.73 -15.57 -24.06
CA GLU A 282 -15.31 -14.83 -25.19
C GLU A 282 -14.86 -13.37 -25.29
N ILE A 283 -14.17 -12.81 -24.27
CA ILE A 283 -13.81 -11.38 -24.23
C ILE A 283 -12.35 -11.12 -24.66
N THR A 284 -11.54 -12.17 -24.76
CA THR A 284 -10.10 -12.07 -25.09
C THR A 284 -9.73 -12.62 -26.46
N SER A 285 -10.70 -12.92 -27.33
CA SER A 285 -10.50 -13.31 -28.73
C SER A 285 -10.64 -12.15 -29.71
#